data_2eb0b2f7ed1cfad0c3761d5608e2595a
#
_entry.id   2eb0b2f7ed1cfad0c3761d5608e2595a
#
_cell.length_a   1.000
_cell.length_b   1.000
_cell.length_c   1.000
_cell.angle_alpha   90.00
_cell.angle_beta   90.00
_cell.angle_gamma   90.00
#
_symmetry.space_group_name_H-M   'P 1'
#
loop_
_entity.id
_entity.type
_entity.pdbx_description
1 polymer ?
#
loop_
_entity_poly.entity_id
_entity_poly.type
_entity_poly.pdbx_seq_one_letter_code
_entity_poly.pdbx_strand_id
1 'polypeptide(L)'
;EAILGYDHVGAGSDVDNNNGRDDQSIDGLLYGIGAGYDVNLGSAVVGVEGEWTDSTAKSDRYDLTDQFGFGRVSQGRDLYIGARAGILANPATLVYVKGGYTNSKLNILAGNTDETTDRSFKLDGWRIGAGVERAINTNTFAKLEYRYSNYTDANIDYMDGATSADFDVDTDRHQVVASVGWRF
;
A
#
# COMPACT_ATOMS: atom_id res chain seq x y z
N GLU A 1 15.72 -6.15 -1.26
CA GLU A 1 15.85 -4.79 -0.73
C GLU A 1 15.11 -4.60 0.58
N ALA A 2 15.54 -3.62 1.38
CA ALA A 2 14.79 -3.09 2.52
C ALA A 2 14.10 -1.80 2.11
N ILE A 3 12.86 -1.62 2.53
CA ILE A 3 11.94 -0.55 2.11
C ILE A 3 11.57 0.29 3.32
N LEU A 4 11.62 1.61 3.19
CA LEU A 4 11.14 2.57 4.17
C LEU A 4 10.45 3.71 3.44
N GLY A 5 9.32 4.20 3.94
CA GLY A 5 8.57 5.25 3.26
C GLY A 5 7.56 5.98 4.12
N TYR A 6 6.98 6.99 3.51
CA TYR A 6 5.82 7.71 4.01
C TYR A 6 4.57 7.22 3.28
N ASP A 7 3.51 7.03 4.01
CA ASP A 7 2.26 6.45 3.57
C ASP A 7 1.12 7.42 3.86
N HIS A 8 0.36 7.75 2.81
CA HIS A 8 -0.83 8.60 2.88
C HIS A 8 -2.01 7.86 2.24
N VAL A 9 -3.01 7.56 3.04
CA VAL A 9 -4.23 6.86 2.61
C VAL A 9 -5.40 7.83 2.70
N GLY A 10 -6.05 8.09 1.58
CA GLY A 10 -7.29 8.83 1.48
C GLY A 10 -8.45 7.85 1.29
N ALA A 11 -9.48 7.96 2.13
CA ALA A 11 -10.75 7.29 1.94
C ALA A 11 -11.78 8.35 1.55
N GLY A 12 -12.19 8.37 0.27
CA GLY A 12 -13.26 9.20 -0.23
C GLY A 12 -14.58 8.42 -0.21
N SER A 13 -15.61 8.92 0.45
CA SER A 13 -16.97 8.44 0.24
C SER A 13 -17.75 9.52 -0.51
N ASP A 14 -18.12 9.22 -1.77
CA ASP A 14 -19.10 10.00 -2.52
C ASP A 14 -20.51 9.79 -1.97
N VAL A 15 -20.74 10.15 -0.72
CA VAL A 15 -22.08 10.30 -0.20
C VAL A 15 -22.45 11.77 -0.38
N ASP A 16 -23.30 12.03 -1.38
CA ASP A 16 -23.95 13.30 -1.65
C ASP A 16 -24.79 13.75 -0.41
N ASN A 17 -24.13 14.26 0.60
CA ASN A 17 -24.72 15.01 1.67
C ASN A 17 -24.10 16.41 1.69
N ASN A 18 -24.92 17.37 1.47
CA ASN A 18 -24.73 18.82 1.32
C ASN A 18 -24.04 19.52 2.53
N ASN A 19 -23.18 18.81 3.28
CA ASN A 19 -22.39 19.33 4.40
C ASN A 19 -21.00 18.69 4.38
N GLY A 20 -20.03 19.40 3.76
CA GLY A 20 -18.60 19.24 3.99
C GLY A 20 -18.05 17.83 3.66
N ARG A 21 -17.13 17.75 2.70
CA ARG A 21 -16.29 16.56 2.49
C ARG A 21 -15.50 16.31 3.77
N ASP A 22 -15.84 15.27 4.49
CA ASP A 22 -14.97 14.67 5.50
C ASP A 22 -14.02 13.71 4.78
N ASP A 23 -12.99 14.25 4.11
CA ASP A 23 -11.88 13.48 3.60
C ASP A 23 -11.06 13.03 4.81
N GLN A 24 -11.27 11.80 5.27
CA GLN A 24 -10.42 11.20 6.30
C GLN A 24 -9.14 10.69 5.64
N SER A 25 -8.04 11.36 5.91
CA SER A 25 -6.72 10.89 5.55
C SER A 25 -5.98 10.37 6.78
N ILE A 26 -5.24 9.27 6.60
CA ILE A 26 -4.36 8.72 7.62
C ILE A 26 -2.94 8.62 7.08
N ASP A 27 -2.01 9.07 7.92
CA ASP A 27 -0.60 9.12 7.60
C ASP A 27 0.20 8.13 8.46
N GLY A 28 1.27 7.58 7.89
CA GLY A 28 2.10 6.64 8.62
C GLY A 28 3.46 6.41 8.01
N LEU A 29 4.29 5.69 8.78
CA LEU A 29 5.55 5.16 8.32
C LEU A 29 5.32 3.80 7.67
N LEU A 30 5.77 3.64 6.43
CA LEU A 30 5.82 2.39 5.71
C LEU A 30 7.18 1.73 5.90
N TYR A 31 7.21 0.42 6.10
CA TYR A 31 8.42 -0.37 6.13
C TYR A 31 8.18 -1.75 5.52
N GLY A 32 9.24 -2.36 4.97
CA GLY A 32 9.09 -3.67 4.34
C GLY A 32 10.33 -4.20 3.69
N ILE A 33 10.14 -5.25 2.92
CA ILE A 33 11.17 -5.93 2.13
C ILE A 33 10.65 -6.22 0.73
N GLY A 34 11.56 -6.29 -0.23
CA GLY A 34 11.25 -6.65 -1.60
C GLY A 34 12.34 -7.52 -2.22
N ALA A 35 11.93 -8.33 -3.18
CA ALA A 35 12.82 -9.13 -4.03
C ALA A 35 12.34 -9.06 -5.48
N GLY A 36 13.27 -9.14 -6.42
CA GLY A 36 12.94 -9.10 -7.83
C GLY A 36 14.05 -9.69 -8.69
N TYR A 37 13.75 -9.82 -9.97
CA TYR A 37 14.68 -10.27 -10.98
C TYR A 37 14.62 -9.34 -12.19
N ASP A 38 15.77 -8.83 -12.60
CA ASP A 38 15.93 -7.91 -13.74
C ASP A 38 16.71 -8.54 -14.87
N VAL A 39 16.29 -8.23 -16.08
CA VAL A 39 17.01 -8.52 -17.31
C VAL A 39 17.50 -7.22 -17.92
N ASN A 40 18.81 -7.10 -18.08
CA ASN A 40 19.44 -5.95 -18.72
C ASN A 40 19.47 -6.17 -20.25
N LEU A 41 18.83 -5.26 -20.98
CA LEU A 41 18.74 -5.25 -22.44
C LEU A 41 19.67 -4.20 -23.09
N GLY A 42 20.74 -3.81 -22.37
CA GLY A 42 21.66 -2.76 -22.80
C GLY A 42 21.30 -1.40 -22.20
N SER A 43 20.54 -0.60 -22.92
CA SER A 43 20.05 0.71 -22.42
C SER A 43 18.75 0.64 -21.64
N ALA A 44 18.04 -0.49 -21.71
CA ALA A 44 16.79 -0.74 -21.01
C ALA A 44 16.92 -1.91 -20.03
N VAL A 45 16.13 -1.88 -18.98
CA VAL A 45 16.01 -2.95 -17.98
C VAL A 45 14.52 -3.29 -17.86
N VAL A 46 14.22 -4.58 -17.85
CA VAL A 46 12.87 -5.08 -17.57
C VAL A 46 12.96 -6.12 -16.46
N GLY A 47 11.97 -6.18 -15.59
CA GLY A 47 12.02 -7.13 -14.48
C GLY A 47 10.66 -7.40 -13.87
N VAL A 48 10.68 -8.31 -12.92
CA VAL A 48 9.53 -8.66 -12.07
C VAL A 48 9.96 -8.48 -10.61
N GLU A 49 9.02 -8.06 -9.78
CA GLU A 49 9.31 -7.83 -8.37
C GLU A 49 8.11 -8.20 -7.49
N GLY A 50 8.41 -8.58 -6.27
CA GLY A 50 7.43 -8.79 -5.22
C GLY A 50 7.86 -8.07 -3.95
N GLU A 51 6.89 -7.50 -3.24
CA GLU A 51 7.12 -6.74 -2.02
C GLU A 51 6.16 -7.18 -0.93
N TRP A 52 6.66 -7.16 0.29
CA TRP A 52 5.89 -7.25 1.50
C TRP A 52 6.16 -5.99 2.32
N THR A 53 5.11 -5.22 2.57
CA THR A 53 5.20 -3.99 3.37
C THR A 53 4.15 -3.96 4.45
N ASP A 54 4.39 -3.18 5.49
CA ASP A 54 3.46 -2.87 6.56
C ASP A 54 3.51 -1.38 6.87
N SER A 55 2.45 -0.84 7.46
CA SER A 55 2.33 0.58 7.73
C SER A 55 1.93 0.84 9.18
N THR A 56 2.48 1.90 9.75
CA THR A 56 2.08 2.38 11.08
C THR A 56 0.88 3.34 11.02
N ALA A 57 0.33 3.58 9.82
CA ALA A 57 -0.82 4.45 9.64
C ALA A 57 -2.03 3.95 10.43
N LYS A 58 -2.55 4.79 11.29
CA LYS A 58 -3.69 4.51 12.17
C LYS A 58 -4.56 5.75 12.26
N SER A 59 -5.89 5.56 12.19
CA SER A 59 -6.80 6.64 12.52
C SER A 59 -6.79 6.91 14.03
N ASP A 60 -6.95 8.19 14.40
CA ASP A 60 -7.20 8.54 15.80
C ASP A 60 -8.50 7.87 16.28
N ARG A 61 -8.52 7.55 17.57
CA ARG A 61 -9.67 6.92 18.21
C ARG A 61 -10.80 7.93 18.28
N TYR A 62 -11.89 7.72 17.55
CA TYR A 62 -13.11 8.49 17.73
C TYR A 62 -13.86 7.92 18.94
N ASP A 63 -13.87 8.66 20.04
CA ASP A 63 -14.81 8.44 21.15
C ASP A 63 -16.14 9.07 20.78
N LEU A 64 -17.05 8.26 20.27
CA LEU A 64 -18.45 8.67 20.16
C LEU A 64 -19.07 8.61 21.56
N THR A 65 -19.28 9.78 22.16
CA THR A 65 -20.00 9.93 23.42
C THR A 65 -21.35 9.20 23.35
N ASP A 66 -21.52 8.27 24.26
CA ASP A 66 -22.71 7.77 24.91
C ASP A 66 -23.59 6.71 24.28
N GLN A 67 -23.46 6.19 23.07
CA GLN A 67 -24.28 5.01 22.69
C GLN A 67 -23.78 4.14 21.55
N PHE A 68 -22.78 4.54 20.76
CA PHE A 68 -22.21 3.71 19.70
C PHE A 68 -20.69 3.66 19.82
N GLY A 69 -20.18 2.47 19.94
CA GLY A 69 -18.81 2.10 20.19
C GLY A 69 -17.71 2.81 19.40
N PHE A 70 -16.50 2.71 19.89
CA PHE A 70 -15.30 3.27 19.26
C PHE A 70 -14.94 2.46 18.01
N GLY A 71 -14.53 3.17 16.95
CA GLY A 71 -13.97 2.60 15.74
C GLY A 71 -12.50 2.96 15.59
N ARG A 72 -11.65 2.01 15.27
CA ARG A 72 -10.25 2.23 14.88
C ARG A 72 -9.97 1.50 13.59
N VAL A 73 -9.52 2.25 12.59
CA VAL A 73 -9.05 1.70 11.32
C VAL A 73 -7.52 1.70 11.36
N SER A 74 -6.91 0.56 11.13
CA SER A 74 -5.45 0.43 11.01
C SER A 74 -5.10 -0.28 9.71
N GLN A 75 -4.17 0.31 8.98
CA GLN A 75 -3.56 -0.31 7.81
C GLN A 75 -2.72 -1.49 8.30
N GLY A 76 -2.89 -2.65 7.69
CA GLY A 76 -2.06 -3.82 7.94
C GLY A 76 -1.09 -4.09 6.80
N ARG A 77 -0.65 -5.35 6.67
CA ARG A 77 0.28 -5.78 5.63
C ARG A 77 -0.26 -5.50 4.24
N ASP A 78 0.65 -5.22 3.32
CA ASP A 78 0.41 -5.04 1.90
C ASP A 78 1.37 -5.95 1.11
N LEU A 79 0.82 -6.74 0.20
CA LEU A 79 1.56 -7.60 -0.71
C LEU A 79 1.43 -7.04 -2.11
N TYR A 80 2.55 -6.89 -2.80
CA TYR A 80 2.60 -6.45 -4.18
C TYR A 80 3.38 -7.45 -5.02
N ILE A 81 2.88 -7.71 -6.23
CA ILE A 81 3.58 -8.42 -7.29
C ILE A 81 3.39 -7.68 -8.60
N GLY A 82 4.46 -7.43 -9.33
CA GLY A 82 4.37 -6.66 -10.56
C GLY A 82 5.60 -6.77 -11.46
N ALA A 83 5.52 -6.03 -12.55
CA ALA A 83 6.61 -5.86 -13.48
C ALA A 83 7.15 -4.43 -13.42
N ARG A 84 8.41 -4.27 -13.78
CA ARG A 84 9.07 -2.97 -13.93
C ARG A 84 9.81 -2.87 -15.26
N ALA A 85 9.87 -1.66 -15.79
CA ALA A 85 10.64 -1.34 -16.98
C ALA A 85 11.30 0.02 -16.83
N GLY A 86 12.54 0.15 -17.24
CA GLY A 86 13.29 1.40 -17.10
C GLY A 86 14.37 1.58 -18.14
N ILE A 87 14.92 2.77 -18.18
CA ILE A 87 16.04 3.15 -19.05
C ILE A 87 17.21 3.63 -18.19
N LEU A 88 18.41 3.27 -18.61
CA LEU A 88 19.64 3.76 -17.98
C LEU A 88 19.90 5.21 -18.40
N ALA A 89 19.64 6.15 -17.51
CA ALA A 89 19.99 7.57 -17.72
C ALA A 89 21.52 7.78 -17.76
N ASN A 90 22.25 6.93 -17.04
CA ASN A 90 23.71 6.78 -17.10
C ASN A 90 24.06 5.37 -16.54
N PRO A 91 25.35 4.93 -16.63
CA PRO A 91 25.74 3.58 -16.18
C PRO A 91 25.41 3.22 -14.73
N ALA A 92 25.16 4.21 -13.88
CA ALA A 92 24.87 4.03 -12.47
C ALA A 92 23.42 4.38 -12.09
N THR A 93 22.60 4.90 -13.01
CA THR A 93 21.28 5.43 -12.69
C THR A 93 20.23 4.90 -13.66
N LEU A 94 19.23 4.20 -13.13
CA LEU A 94 18.06 3.70 -13.82
C LEU A 94 16.83 4.56 -13.45
N VAL A 95 16.12 5.06 -14.44
CA VAL A 95 14.79 5.65 -14.27
C VAL A 95 13.78 4.61 -14.74
N TYR A 96 12.78 4.30 -13.91
CA TYR A 96 11.86 3.21 -14.19
C TYR A 96 10.42 3.55 -13.81
N VAL A 97 9.52 2.80 -14.40
CA VAL A 97 8.10 2.68 -14.01
C VAL A 97 7.82 1.23 -13.65
N LYS A 98 6.82 1.03 -12.81
CA LYS A 98 6.35 -0.30 -12.45
C LYS A 98 4.85 -0.34 -12.39
N GLY A 99 4.28 -1.55 -12.46
CA GLY A 99 2.85 -1.75 -12.30
C GLY A 99 2.54 -3.20 -12.00
N GLY A 100 1.48 -3.42 -11.24
CA GLY A 100 1.10 -4.77 -10.84
C GLY A 100 -0.10 -4.80 -9.91
N TYR A 101 -0.34 -6.00 -9.40
CA TYR A 101 -1.38 -6.30 -8.44
C TYR A 101 -0.91 -6.05 -7.00
N THR A 102 -1.80 -5.52 -6.18
CA THR A 102 -1.56 -5.32 -4.74
C THR A 102 -2.72 -5.87 -3.92
N ASN A 103 -2.42 -6.48 -2.77
CA ASN A 103 -3.40 -6.98 -1.81
C ASN A 103 -3.05 -6.46 -0.42
N SER A 104 -3.93 -5.63 0.11
CA SER A 104 -3.77 -5.01 1.43
C SER A 104 -4.75 -5.58 2.44
N LYS A 105 -4.36 -5.61 3.71
CA LYS A 105 -5.25 -5.91 4.82
C LYS A 105 -5.60 -4.64 5.57
N LEU A 106 -6.90 -4.43 5.77
CA LEU A 106 -7.43 -3.38 6.62
C LEU A 106 -8.02 -4.02 7.87
N ASN A 107 -7.57 -3.60 9.05
CA ASN A 107 -8.12 -4.07 10.32
C ASN A 107 -9.04 -2.99 10.87
N ILE A 108 -10.32 -3.34 11.05
CA ILE A 108 -11.32 -2.47 11.68
C ILE A 108 -11.65 -3.05 13.04
N LEU A 109 -11.29 -2.33 14.09
CA LEU A 109 -11.68 -2.63 15.45
C LEU A 109 -12.93 -1.82 15.77
N ALA A 110 -14.08 -2.48 15.87
CA ALA A 110 -15.32 -1.90 16.34
C ALA A 110 -15.73 -2.58 17.65
N GLY A 111 -16.00 -1.81 18.69
CA GLY A 111 -16.36 -2.39 19.99
C GLY A 111 -17.34 -1.53 20.77
N ASN A 112 -18.22 -2.18 21.53
CA ASN A 112 -18.97 -1.64 22.66
C ASN A 112 -18.30 -2.05 23.95
N THR A 113 -18.73 -1.47 25.08
CA THR A 113 -18.20 -1.75 26.42
C THR A 113 -18.19 -3.24 26.81
N ASP A 114 -18.95 -4.07 26.14
CA ASP A 114 -19.11 -5.49 26.46
C ASP A 114 -18.67 -6.48 25.36
N GLU A 115 -18.48 -6.04 24.11
CA GLU A 115 -18.02 -6.89 23.02
C GLU A 115 -17.08 -6.15 22.07
N THR A 116 -15.92 -6.75 21.82
CA THR A 116 -14.94 -6.27 20.84
C THR A 116 -14.99 -7.19 19.62
N THR A 117 -15.36 -6.67 18.46
CA THR A 117 -15.34 -7.41 17.21
C THR A 117 -14.14 -6.97 16.39
N ASP A 118 -13.19 -7.86 16.18
CA ASP A 118 -12.03 -7.67 15.29
C ASP A 118 -12.39 -8.22 13.92
N ARG A 119 -12.48 -7.34 12.92
CA ARG A 119 -12.74 -7.71 11.53
C ARG A 119 -11.59 -7.26 10.65
N SER A 120 -11.01 -8.20 9.92
CA SER A 120 -10.02 -7.92 8.90
C SER A 120 -10.65 -7.99 7.51
N PHE A 121 -10.43 -6.95 6.71
CA PHE A 121 -10.86 -6.86 5.32
C PHE A 121 -9.65 -7.03 4.43
N LYS A 122 -9.79 -7.79 3.36
CA LYS A 122 -8.80 -7.88 2.29
C LYS A 122 -9.24 -6.92 1.19
N LEU A 123 -8.35 -6.04 0.80
CA LEU A 123 -8.54 -5.11 -0.28
C LEU A 123 -7.66 -5.53 -1.44
N ASP A 124 -8.27 -5.78 -2.57
CA ASP A 124 -7.59 -6.11 -3.81
C ASP A 124 -7.54 -4.89 -4.71
N GLY A 125 -6.41 -4.68 -5.38
CA GLY A 125 -6.22 -3.50 -6.19
C GLY A 125 -5.03 -3.58 -7.13
N TRP A 126 -4.76 -2.47 -7.77
CA TRP A 126 -3.61 -2.29 -8.64
C TRP A 126 -2.71 -1.17 -8.12
N ARG A 127 -1.44 -1.28 -8.45
CA ARG A 127 -0.43 -0.28 -8.11
C ARG A 127 0.38 0.09 -9.33
N ILE A 128 0.63 1.39 -9.50
CA ILE A 128 1.63 1.91 -10.40
C ILE A 128 2.66 2.71 -9.61
N GLY A 129 3.87 2.78 -10.12
CA GLY A 129 4.94 3.55 -9.50
C GLY A 129 5.94 4.04 -10.53
N ALA A 130 6.68 5.05 -10.14
CA ALA A 130 7.81 5.55 -10.90
C ALA A 130 8.95 5.92 -9.95
N GLY A 131 10.18 5.66 -10.34
CA GLY A 131 11.31 5.87 -9.47
C GLY A 131 12.64 6.00 -10.17
N VAL A 132 13.62 6.32 -9.34
CA VAL A 132 15.03 6.36 -9.73
C VAL A 132 15.79 5.39 -8.84
N GLU A 133 16.57 4.52 -9.47
CA GLU A 133 17.48 3.61 -8.80
C GLU A 133 18.91 3.99 -9.13
N ARG A 134 19.76 4.10 -8.11
CA ARG A 134 21.16 4.45 -8.25
C ARG A 134 22.06 3.37 -7.66
N ALA A 135 22.97 2.87 -8.45
CA ALA A 135 24.03 1.99 -7.99
C ALA A 135 25.00 2.78 -7.08
N ILE A 136 25.18 2.32 -5.86
CA ILE A 136 26.14 2.88 -4.88
C ILE A 136 27.51 2.22 -5.12
N ASN A 137 27.50 0.93 -5.35
CA ASN A 137 28.65 0.13 -5.74
C ASN A 137 28.20 -1.03 -6.64
N THR A 138 29.07 -2.00 -6.91
CA THR A 138 28.80 -3.14 -7.82
C THR A 138 27.57 -3.95 -7.38
N ASN A 139 27.34 -4.08 -6.09
CA ASN A 139 26.31 -4.96 -5.53
C ASN A 139 25.19 -4.22 -4.79
N THR A 140 25.38 -2.95 -4.44
CA THR A 140 24.43 -2.20 -3.62
C THR A 140 23.81 -1.07 -4.43
N PHE A 141 22.50 -0.90 -4.27
CA PHE A 141 21.76 0.20 -4.89
C PHE A 141 20.83 0.87 -3.86
N ALA A 142 20.47 2.10 -4.15
CA ALA A 142 19.40 2.82 -3.48
C ALA A 142 18.31 3.20 -4.49
N LYS A 143 17.06 3.23 -4.05
CA LYS A 143 15.91 3.68 -4.84
C LYS A 143 15.19 4.81 -4.12
N LEU A 144 14.59 5.68 -4.92
CA LEU A 144 13.53 6.59 -4.49
C LEU A 144 12.37 6.41 -5.45
N GLU A 145 11.18 6.15 -4.92
CA GLU A 145 10.00 5.76 -5.69
C GLU A 145 8.76 6.46 -5.18
N TYR A 146 7.91 6.92 -6.09
CA TYR A 146 6.55 7.32 -5.82
C TYR A 146 5.61 6.23 -6.30
N ARG A 147 4.60 5.90 -5.49
CA ARG A 147 3.60 4.86 -5.74
C ARG A 147 2.20 5.41 -5.59
N TYR A 148 1.34 4.98 -6.48
CA TYR A 148 -0.09 5.15 -6.38
C TYR A 148 -0.75 3.77 -6.41
N SER A 149 -1.65 3.51 -5.48
CA SER A 149 -2.45 2.29 -5.44
C SER A 149 -3.92 2.67 -5.33
N ASN A 150 -4.75 1.94 -6.07
CA ASN A 150 -6.20 2.04 -5.98
C ASN A 150 -6.75 0.64 -5.65
N TYR A 151 -7.63 0.59 -4.66
CA TYR A 151 -8.27 -0.64 -4.18
C TYR A 151 -9.76 -0.53 -4.45
N THR A 152 -10.31 -1.47 -5.22
CA THR A 152 -11.69 -1.43 -5.70
C THR A 152 -12.57 -2.52 -5.11
N ASP A 153 -11.98 -3.62 -4.62
CA ASP A 153 -12.74 -4.77 -4.11
C ASP A 153 -12.46 -5.00 -2.63
N ALA A 154 -13.52 -5.02 -1.81
CA ALA A 154 -13.43 -5.40 -0.41
C ALA A 154 -14.17 -6.72 -0.19
N ASN A 155 -13.43 -7.76 0.20
CA ASN A 155 -13.98 -9.06 0.56
C ASN A 155 -14.02 -9.23 2.09
N ILE A 156 -15.19 -9.61 2.62
CA ILE A 156 -15.38 -9.92 4.04
C ILE A 156 -15.35 -11.43 4.21
N ASP A 157 -14.33 -11.94 4.89
CA ASP A 157 -14.29 -13.35 5.32
C ASP A 157 -15.06 -13.49 6.65
N TYR A 158 -16.21 -14.15 6.63
CA TYR A 158 -16.92 -14.57 7.84
C TYR A 158 -16.35 -15.88 8.38
N MET A 159 -16.33 -16.04 9.71
CA MET A 159 -15.83 -17.25 10.38
C MET A 159 -16.61 -18.54 10.04
N ASP A 160 -17.78 -18.45 9.41
CA ASP A 160 -18.62 -19.57 8.98
C ASP A 160 -18.43 -19.95 7.51
N GLY A 161 -17.48 -19.32 6.79
CA GLY A 161 -17.16 -19.63 5.40
C GLY A 161 -18.12 -19.00 4.38
N ALA A 162 -19.02 -18.11 4.79
CA ALA A 162 -19.84 -17.34 3.89
C ALA A 162 -19.06 -16.10 3.40
N THR A 163 -18.98 -15.92 2.08
CA THR A 163 -18.47 -14.70 1.44
C THR A 163 -19.63 -13.71 1.28
N SER A 164 -19.43 -12.51 1.75
CA SER A 164 -20.39 -11.41 1.54
C SER A 164 -20.23 -10.85 0.12
N ALA A 165 -21.28 -10.24 -0.39
CA ALA A 165 -21.27 -9.56 -1.67
C ALA A 165 -20.19 -8.47 -1.72
N ASP A 166 -19.48 -8.40 -2.84
CA ASP A 166 -18.53 -7.36 -3.16
C ASP A 166 -19.22 -6.00 -3.07
N PHE A 167 -18.61 -5.07 -2.35
CA PHE A 167 -19.02 -3.67 -2.41
C PHE A 167 -17.82 -2.82 -2.80
N ASP A 168 -18.06 -1.89 -3.72
CA ASP A 168 -17.03 -0.99 -4.22
C ASP A 168 -16.60 -0.03 -3.11
N VAL A 169 -15.32 -0.11 -2.74
CA VAL A 169 -14.67 0.87 -1.85
C VAL A 169 -13.57 1.52 -2.66
N ASP A 170 -13.76 2.77 -2.99
CA ASP A 170 -12.74 3.56 -3.70
C ASP A 170 -11.75 4.11 -2.66
N THR A 171 -10.60 3.47 -2.54
CA THR A 171 -9.55 3.88 -1.61
C THR A 171 -8.26 4.13 -2.37
N ASP A 172 -7.84 5.38 -2.35
CA ASP A 172 -6.59 5.83 -2.96
C ASP A 172 -5.46 5.87 -1.94
N ARG A 173 -4.28 5.43 -2.37
CA ARG A 173 -3.09 5.41 -1.53
C ARG A 173 -1.90 5.97 -2.27
N HIS A 174 -1.26 6.97 -1.67
CA HIS A 174 -0.08 7.63 -2.17
C HIS A 174 1.11 7.34 -1.25
N GLN A 175 2.24 6.94 -1.81
CA GLN A 175 3.42 6.58 -1.04
C GLN A 175 4.68 7.18 -1.66
N VAL A 176 5.58 7.67 -0.82
CA VAL A 176 6.96 8.01 -1.19
C VAL A 176 7.88 7.07 -0.43
N VAL A 177 8.69 6.34 -1.17
CA VAL A 177 9.45 5.21 -0.64
C VAL A 177 10.93 5.35 -1.00
N ALA A 178 11.79 5.15 -0.02
CA ALA A 178 13.21 4.95 -0.21
C ALA A 178 13.57 3.49 0.10
N SER A 179 14.45 2.90 -0.71
CA SER A 179 14.89 1.52 -0.51
C SER A 179 16.39 1.42 -0.68
N VAL A 180 16.97 0.45 0.02
CA VAL A 180 18.35 0.01 -0.19
C VAL A 180 18.34 -1.49 -0.45
N GLY A 181 19.03 -1.92 -1.49
CA GLY A 181 19.03 -3.30 -1.89
C GLY A 181 20.41 -3.82 -2.28
N TRP A 182 20.46 -5.12 -2.43
CA TRP A 182 21.64 -5.87 -2.84
C TRP A 182 21.34 -6.66 -4.11
N ARG A 183 22.32 -6.65 -5.05
CA ARG A 183 22.31 -7.45 -6.30
C ARG A 183 23.41 -8.51 -6.25
N PHE A 184 23.15 -9.68 -6.78
CA PHE A 184 24.08 -10.80 -6.92
C PHE A 184 23.97 -11.46 -8.29
#